data_a6f8c2d3394d3970308491fd29378891
#
_entry.id   a6f8c2d3394d3970308491fd29378891
#
_cell.length_a   1.000
_cell.length_b   1.000
_cell.length_c   1.000
_cell.angle_alpha   90.00
_cell.angle_beta   90.00
_cell.angle_gamma   90.00
#
_symmetry.space_group_name_H-M   'P 1'
#
loop_
_entity.id
_entity.type
_entity.pdbx_description
1 polymer ?
#
loop_
_entity_poly.entity_id
_entity_poly.type
_entity_poly.pdbx_seq_one_letter_code
_entity_poly.pdbx_strand_id
1 'polypeptide(L)'
;MTMRVAVLGAGVAGLVCAYRLTQEGHTCDVYERWPGLGGQAATLDVGGGDLLERYYHHLFTSDRHIVALYEELGMGDELEWKPSSMAFFLEGRQWPFSGPVDLLRFRPLSPPARLRMGLAVLLLQKRSKDVAPFESITAREWIEKRMGHGPWRKVWGPLLRGKFGERADDISMAWLWSKLTLRRQLEGDEAKQELLGYPAHSWELLFDALRDAIVAGGGRVLIDRPAAALRRSPDARGFIVTAGASGSFRAGHDPRLYARAGGDEAEQSYDAVVATVPSDVFSALPDGDLRAAIGPEYLGRLAATEYHTALCLLLELDRPFSAFYWTNIADPEVPFVGLVEHTNFISPQRYGGRRFLYVANYLAPGDPLLALSPEELLASYLPGLRRVQPEFSEDWIVARWLHREPAAQPIVTVGYHRRIPPLQTGVPGLVLANTTQIYPEDRGTNYSVRLGSDAARALLDA
;
A
#
# COMPACT_ATOMS: atom_id res chain seq x y z
N MET A 1 -29.16 -7.87 17.12
CA MET A 1 -28.98 -9.34 17.01
C MET A 1 -27.52 -9.61 16.67
N THR A 2 -26.91 -10.64 17.23
CA THR A 2 -25.55 -11.04 16.85
C THR A 2 -25.56 -11.61 15.43
N MET A 3 -24.71 -11.08 14.55
CA MET A 3 -24.52 -11.58 13.20
C MET A 3 -23.28 -12.47 13.12
N ARG A 4 -23.31 -13.43 12.21
CA ARG A 4 -22.11 -14.13 11.74
C ARG A 4 -21.67 -13.54 10.41
N VAL A 5 -20.48 -12.93 10.37
CA VAL A 5 -19.98 -12.16 9.24
C VAL A 5 -18.77 -12.85 8.60
N ALA A 6 -18.77 -13.00 7.28
CA ALA A 6 -17.56 -13.37 6.54
C ALA A 6 -16.80 -12.11 6.15
N VAL A 7 -15.50 -12.07 6.43
CA VAL A 7 -14.58 -11.03 5.96
C VAL A 7 -13.62 -11.65 4.94
N LEU A 8 -13.63 -11.15 3.70
CA LEU A 8 -12.83 -11.69 2.62
C LEU A 8 -11.56 -10.84 2.45
N GLY A 9 -10.42 -11.38 2.88
CA GLY A 9 -9.11 -10.75 2.92
C GLY A 9 -8.67 -10.40 4.34
N ALA A 10 -7.50 -10.89 4.76
CA ALA A 10 -6.85 -10.57 6.03
C ALA A 10 -5.74 -9.51 5.88
N GLY A 11 -5.92 -8.56 4.97
CA GLY A 11 -5.16 -7.32 4.95
C GLY A 11 -5.56 -6.42 6.13
N VAL A 12 -4.86 -5.31 6.34
CA VAL A 12 -5.12 -4.37 7.45
C VAL A 12 -6.61 -3.97 7.53
N ALA A 13 -7.23 -3.62 6.39
CA ALA A 13 -8.65 -3.24 6.39
C ALA A 13 -9.58 -4.38 6.83
N GLY A 14 -9.33 -5.61 6.39
CA GLY A 14 -10.15 -6.78 6.75
C GLY A 14 -10.00 -7.16 8.21
N LEU A 15 -8.76 -7.20 8.73
CA LEU A 15 -8.51 -7.49 10.15
C LEU A 15 -9.13 -6.41 11.06
N VAL A 16 -8.99 -5.13 10.72
CA VAL A 16 -9.61 -4.04 11.50
C VAL A 16 -11.13 -4.10 11.42
N CYS A 17 -11.70 -4.38 10.24
CA CYS A 17 -13.15 -4.52 10.11
C CYS A 17 -13.68 -5.67 11.00
N ALA A 18 -13.05 -6.84 10.94
CA ALA A 18 -13.42 -7.98 11.78
C ALA A 18 -13.27 -7.66 13.27
N TYR A 19 -12.18 -7.01 13.66
CA TYR A 19 -11.98 -6.57 15.04
C TYR A 19 -13.07 -5.61 15.52
N ARG A 20 -13.43 -4.59 14.72
CA ARG A 20 -14.53 -3.65 15.06
C ARG A 20 -15.88 -4.35 15.20
N LEU A 21 -16.21 -5.26 14.29
CA LEU A 21 -17.45 -6.05 14.37
C LEU A 21 -17.47 -6.96 15.61
N THR A 22 -16.32 -7.52 15.97
CA THR A 22 -16.19 -8.34 17.18
C THR A 22 -16.42 -7.51 18.45
N GLN A 23 -15.94 -6.26 18.50
CA GLN A 23 -16.19 -5.33 19.61
C GLN A 23 -17.70 -5.03 19.77
N GLU A 24 -18.47 -5.03 18.66
CA GLU A 24 -19.91 -4.83 18.66
C GLU A 24 -20.70 -6.15 18.93
N GLY A 25 -20.02 -7.24 19.29
CA GLY A 25 -20.62 -8.51 19.67
C GLY A 25 -21.00 -9.41 18.49
N HIS A 26 -20.45 -9.17 17.31
CA HIS A 26 -20.61 -10.03 16.13
C HIS A 26 -19.50 -11.08 16.04
N THR A 27 -19.75 -12.19 15.36
CA THR A 27 -18.75 -13.24 15.14
C THR A 27 -18.23 -13.16 13.70
N CYS A 28 -16.91 -13.07 13.53
CA CYS A 28 -16.28 -12.88 12.22
C CYS A 28 -15.40 -14.07 11.82
N ASP A 29 -15.62 -14.60 10.62
CA ASP A 29 -14.71 -15.54 9.98
C ASP A 29 -13.95 -14.81 8.87
N VAL A 30 -12.63 -14.68 9.02
CA VAL A 30 -11.77 -13.98 8.05
C VAL A 30 -11.11 -15.00 7.13
N TYR A 31 -11.28 -14.84 5.81
CA TYR A 31 -10.69 -15.70 4.78
C TYR A 31 -9.50 -15.02 4.15
N GLU A 32 -8.35 -15.68 4.12
CA GLU A 32 -7.12 -15.17 3.50
C GLU A 32 -6.48 -16.23 2.59
N ARG A 33 -6.19 -15.84 1.36
CA ARG A 33 -5.52 -16.72 0.38
C ARG A 33 -4.03 -16.94 0.67
N TRP A 34 -3.39 -15.97 1.33
CA TRP A 34 -1.97 -16.01 1.70
C TRP A 34 -1.78 -16.83 2.98
N PRO A 35 -0.63 -17.52 3.16
CA PRO A 35 -0.34 -18.25 4.41
C PRO A 35 0.05 -17.34 5.58
N GLY A 36 -0.06 -16.03 5.45
CA GLY A 36 0.22 -15.02 6.46
C GLY A 36 -0.81 -13.90 6.46
N LEU A 37 -0.71 -12.99 7.40
CA LEU A 37 -1.62 -11.86 7.60
C LEU A 37 -1.05 -10.56 7.02
N GLY A 38 -1.85 -9.49 6.99
CA GLY A 38 -1.41 -8.13 6.67
C GLY A 38 -1.57 -7.71 5.21
N GLY A 39 -1.83 -8.64 4.27
CA GLY A 39 -2.04 -8.33 2.85
C GLY A 39 -0.81 -7.67 2.21
N GLN A 40 -0.93 -6.42 1.76
CA GLN A 40 0.21 -5.68 1.17
C GLN A 40 1.28 -5.30 2.20
N ALA A 41 0.95 -5.30 3.49
CA ALA A 41 1.89 -5.09 4.59
C ALA A 41 2.41 -6.40 5.21
N ALA A 42 2.05 -7.55 4.63
CA ALA A 42 2.45 -8.86 5.12
C ALA A 42 3.99 -9.00 5.18
N THR A 43 4.45 -9.75 6.17
CA THR A 43 5.85 -10.01 6.43
C THR A 43 6.32 -11.33 5.80
N LEU A 44 7.61 -11.54 5.78
CA LEU A 44 8.27 -12.82 5.46
C LEU A 44 9.41 -13.05 6.44
N ASP A 45 9.72 -14.30 6.71
CA ASP A 45 10.94 -14.69 7.41
C ASP A 45 12.15 -14.52 6.46
N VAL A 46 13.03 -13.59 6.81
CA VAL A 46 14.29 -13.35 6.09
C VAL A 46 15.44 -14.19 6.64
N GLY A 47 15.14 -15.17 7.48
CA GLY A 47 16.09 -16.08 8.11
C GLY A 47 16.36 -15.72 9.57
N GLY A 48 16.59 -16.77 10.38
CA GLY A 48 16.85 -16.62 11.81
C GLY A 48 15.62 -16.27 12.67
N GLY A 49 14.42 -16.29 12.11
CA GLY A 49 13.19 -15.88 12.78
C GLY A 49 12.95 -14.35 12.72
N ASP A 50 13.78 -13.63 11.97
CA ASP A 50 13.57 -12.19 11.76
C ASP A 50 12.52 -11.97 10.67
N LEU A 51 11.51 -11.18 10.97
CA LEU A 51 10.43 -10.84 10.06
C LEU A 51 10.65 -9.46 9.45
N LEU A 52 10.47 -9.36 8.12
CA LEU A 52 10.55 -8.11 7.38
C LEU A 52 9.38 -8.04 6.39
N GLU A 53 8.89 -6.84 6.12
CA GLU A 53 7.77 -6.66 5.18
C GLU A 53 8.19 -7.00 3.75
N ARG A 54 7.27 -7.60 3.00
CA ARG A 54 7.45 -7.91 1.56
C ARG A 54 7.64 -6.66 0.71
N TYR A 55 7.05 -5.55 1.16
CA TYR A 55 7.17 -4.21 0.61
C TYR A 55 7.50 -3.27 1.75
N TYR A 56 8.39 -2.32 1.52
CA TYR A 56 8.80 -1.34 2.54
C TYR A 56 7.60 -0.56 3.11
N HIS A 57 7.50 -0.51 4.42
CA HIS A 57 6.46 0.22 5.15
C HIS A 57 7.09 1.06 6.28
N HIS A 58 6.54 2.23 6.49
CA HIS A 58 6.80 3.09 7.63
C HIS A 58 5.57 3.95 7.91
N LEU A 59 5.52 4.58 9.07
CA LEU A 59 4.48 5.50 9.47
C LEU A 59 4.97 6.94 9.41
N PHE A 60 4.03 7.84 9.18
CA PHE A 60 4.21 9.26 9.41
C PHE A 60 3.60 9.64 10.75
N THR A 61 4.12 10.67 11.40
CA THR A 61 3.54 11.18 12.65
C THR A 61 2.10 11.70 12.48
N SER A 62 1.67 11.94 11.25
CA SER A 62 0.28 12.27 10.90
C SER A 62 -0.65 11.05 10.76
N ASP A 63 -0.15 9.83 10.87
CA ASP A 63 -0.91 8.59 10.68
C ASP A 63 -1.73 8.21 11.92
N ARG A 64 -2.69 9.08 12.27
CA ARG A 64 -3.44 9.02 13.55
C ARG A 64 -4.29 7.78 13.72
N HIS A 65 -4.85 7.21 12.62
CA HIS A 65 -5.74 6.06 12.73
C HIS A 65 -5.00 4.81 13.19
N ILE A 66 -3.81 4.57 12.63
CA ILE A 66 -3.04 3.39 13.01
C ILE A 66 -2.34 3.58 14.36
N VAL A 67 -1.87 4.80 14.67
CA VAL A 67 -1.30 5.10 16.00
C VAL A 67 -2.36 4.87 17.08
N ALA A 68 -3.58 5.39 16.89
CA ALA A 68 -4.68 5.15 17.83
C ALA A 68 -5.04 3.65 17.97
N LEU A 69 -4.93 2.88 16.89
CA LEU A 69 -5.15 1.43 16.94
C LEU A 69 -4.07 0.72 17.77
N TYR A 70 -2.79 1.11 17.63
CA TYR A 70 -1.71 0.59 18.49
C TYR A 70 -1.97 0.91 19.97
N GLU A 71 -2.38 2.15 20.28
CA GLU A 71 -2.72 2.56 21.65
C GLU A 71 -3.91 1.75 22.19
N GLU A 72 -4.96 1.57 21.40
CA GLU A 72 -6.16 0.80 21.75
C GLU A 72 -5.85 -0.66 22.05
N LEU A 73 -4.93 -1.27 21.30
CA LEU A 73 -4.47 -2.64 21.53
C LEU A 73 -3.43 -2.75 22.68
N GLY A 74 -3.11 -1.65 23.35
CA GLY A 74 -2.10 -1.62 24.42
C GLY A 74 -0.67 -1.75 23.93
N MET A 75 -0.42 -1.41 22.66
CA MET A 75 0.86 -1.56 21.97
C MET A 75 1.50 -0.21 21.60
N GLY A 76 1.07 0.89 22.21
CA GLY A 76 1.58 2.23 21.88
C GLY A 76 3.12 2.35 22.01
N ASP A 77 3.71 1.69 23.00
CA ASP A 77 5.16 1.66 23.24
C ASP A 77 5.94 0.84 22.19
N GLU A 78 5.26 0.05 21.36
CA GLU A 78 5.87 -0.70 20.26
C GLU A 78 6.19 0.17 19.03
N LEU A 79 5.76 1.43 19.01
CA LEU A 79 6.06 2.35 17.91
C LEU A 79 7.31 3.18 18.19
N GLU A 80 8.36 2.94 17.45
CA GLU A 80 9.60 3.73 17.48
C GLU A 80 9.57 4.84 16.43
N TRP A 81 9.89 6.07 16.84
CA TRP A 81 9.96 7.24 15.96
C TRP A 81 11.41 7.66 15.77
N LYS A 82 11.88 7.66 14.54
CA LYS A 82 13.30 7.94 14.21
C LYS A 82 13.42 8.94 13.07
N PRO A 83 14.47 9.77 13.07
CA PRO A 83 14.78 10.61 11.92
C PRO A 83 15.08 9.74 10.70
N SER A 84 14.57 10.17 9.55
CA SER A 84 14.84 9.51 8.26
C SER A 84 15.76 10.34 7.39
N SER A 85 16.44 9.68 6.47
CA SER A 85 17.26 10.30 5.44
C SER A 85 16.72 9.97 4.06
N MET A 86 16.48 11.02 3.26
CA MET A 86 15.95 10.87 1.90
C MET A 86 16.87 11.54 0.87
N ALA A 87 16.98 10.92 -0.29
CA ALA A 87 17.71 11.47 -1.42
C ALA A 87 16.92 11.36 -2.74
N PHE A 88 17.34 12.15 -3.71
CA PHE A 88 17.06 11.95 -5.14
C PHE A 88 18.34 11.50 -5.85
N PHE A 89 18.23 10.46 -6.66
CA PHE A 89 19.25 10.12 -7.62
C PHE A 89 18.91 10.76 -8.98
N LEU A 90 19.74 11.67 -9.42
CA LEU A 90 19.55 12.42 -10.67
C LEU A 90 20.88 12.83 -11.23
N GLU A 91 21.06 12.70 -12.56
CA GLU A 91 22.28 13.09 -13.29
C GLU A 91 23.52 12.38 -12.71
N GLY A 92 23.39 11.06 -12.39
CA GLY A 92 24.47 10.22 -11.87
C GLY A 92 24.88 10.54 -10.43
N ARG A 93 24.08 11.25 -9.64
CA ARG A 93 24.41 11.66 -8.27
C ARG A 93 23.24 11.58 -7.31
N GLN A 94 23.52 11.18 -6.07
CA GLN A 94 22.57 11.28 -4.95
C GLN A 94 22.58 12.72 -4.39
N TRP A 95 21.38 13.29 -4.27
CA TRP A 95 21.13 14.62 -3.72
C TRP A 95 20.26 14.47 -2.46
N PRO A 96 20.74 14.88 -1.28
CA PRO A 96 19.89 14.94 -0.10
C PRO A 96 18.61 15.73 -0.37
N PHE A 97 17.45 15.23 0.11
CA PHE A 97 16.15 15.86 -0.12
C PHE A 97 15.16 15.60 1.02
N SER A 98 15.59 15.82 2.26
CA SER A 98 14.77 15.57 3.46
C SER A 98 14.08 16.83 3.98
N GLY A 99 14.43 18.03 3.51
CA GLY A 99 13.85 19.24 4.05
C GLY A 99 14.10 20.52 3.25
N PRO A 100 13.64 21.68 3.76
CA PRO A 100 13.76 22.96 3.05
C PRO A 100 15.21 23.37 2.73
N VAL A 101 16.15 23.06 3.61
CA VAL A 101 17.57 23.36 3.41
C VAL A 101 18.13 22.55 2.24
N ASP A 102 17.74 21.28 2.12
CA ASP A 102 18.16 20.43 1.01
C ASP A 102 17.57 20.93 -0.31
N LEU A 103 16.31 21.39 -0.32
CA LEU A 103 15.72 22.02 -1.49
C LEU A 103 16.54 23.24 -1.93
N LEU A 104 16.99 24.08 -1.00
CA LEU A 104 17.82 25.25 -1.32
C LEU A 104 19.21 24.85 -1.87
N ARG A 105 19.72 23.69 -1.49
CA ARG A 105 20.99 23.11 -1.95
C ARG A 105 20.86 22.24 -3.21
N PHE A 106 19.64 21.94 -3.66
CA PHE A 106 19.36 21.04 -4.78
C PHE A 106 19.77 21.68 -6.12
N ARG A 107 21.05 21.56 -6.48
CA ARG A 107 21.65 22.18 -7.68
C ARG A 107 21.03 21.77 -9.03
N PRO A 108 20.40 20.59 -9.19
CA PRO A 108 19.70 20.30 -10.44
C PRO A 108 18.63 21.33 -10.82
N LEU A 109 18.07 22.06 -9.84
CA LEU A 109 17.17 23.19 -10.09
C LEU A 109 17.91 24.53 -9.98
N SER A 110 17.55 25.48 -10.83
CA SER A 110 18.05 26.86 -10.72
C SER A 110 17.58 27.53 -9.41
N PRO A 111 18.31 28.52 -8.86
CA PRO A 111 17.90 29.18 -7.62
C PRO A 111 16.47 29.75 -7.64
N PRO A 112 16.00 30.42 -8.72
CA PRO A 112 14.61 30.89 -8.79
C PRO A 112 13.60 29.73 -8.79
N ALA A 113 13.91 28.60 -9.44
CA ALA A 113 13.02 27.44 -9.46
C ALA A 113 12.88 26.80 -8.07
N ARG A 114 13.97 26.72 -7.29
CA ARG A 114 13.95 26.23 -5.90
C ARG A 114 13.08 27.09 -5.02
N LEU A 115 13.26 28.42 -5.07
CA LEU A 115 12.45 29.36 -4.28
C LEU A 115 10.97 29.32 -4.67
N ARG A 116 10.69 29.30 -5.98
CA ARG A 116 9.31 29.22 -6.49
C ARG A 116 8.62 27.92 -6.08
N MET A 117 9.34 26.78 -6.15
CA MET A 117 8.82 25.48 -5.71
C MET A 117 8.51 25.48 -4.21
N GLY A 118 9.45 25.94 -3.37
CA GLY A 118 9.25 26.03 -1.92
C GLY A 118 8.07 26.94 -1.56
N LEU A 119 7.98 28.12 -2.18
CA LEU A 119 6.88 29.05 -1.96
C LEU A 119 5.53 28.45 -2.39
N ALA A 120 5.48 27.76 -3.53
CA ALA A 120 4.25 27.13 -4.01
C ALA A 120 3.73 26.08 -3.03
N VAL A 121 4.62 25.23 -2.47
CA VAL A 121 4.26 24.25 -1.43
C VAL A 121 3.76 24.94 -0.16
N LEU A 122 4.49 25.93 0.34
CA LEU A 122 4.11 26.69 1.53
C LEU A 122 2.76 27.38 1.39
N LEU A 123 2.49 27.99 0.24
CA LEU A 123 1.20 28.63 -0.04
C LEU A 123 0.06 27.60 -0.13
N LEU A 124 0.32 26.45 -0.76
CA LEU A 124 -0.65 25.36 -0.81
C LEU A 124 -1.01 24.89 0.60
N GLN A 125 -0.02 24.60 1.43
CA GLN A 125 -0.21 24.15 2.80
C GLN A 125 -0.93 25.17 3.70
N LYS A 126 -0.66 26.48 3.52
CA LYS A 126 -1.25 27.52 4.36
C LYS A 126 -2.67 27.91 3.94
N ARG A 127 -2.98 27.90 2.64
CA ARG A 127 -4.20 28.52 2.09
C ARG A 127 -5.24 27.51 1.66
N SER A 128 -4.86 26.25 1.42
CA SER A 128 -5.79 25.26 0.90
C SER A 128 -6.20 24.28 1.99
N LYS A 129 -7.46 24.38 2.41
CA LYS A 129 -8.09 23.44 3.36
C LYS A 129 -9.09 22.50 2.67
N ASP A 130 -9.41 22.78 1.40
CA ASP A 130 -10.41 22.06 0.62
C ASP A 130 -9.77 21.45 -0.62
N VAL A 131 -10.12 20.23 -0.92
CA VAL A 131 -9.65 19.45 -2.06
C VAL A 131 -10.40 19.76 -3.34
N ALA A 132 -11.65 20.20 -3.25
CA ALA A 132 -12.56 20.39 -4.39
C ALA A 132 -11.96 21.20 -5.57
N PRO A 133 -11.20 22.29 -5.36
CA PRO A 133 -10.57 23.03 -6.46
C PRO A 133 -9.53 22.24 -7.28
N PHE A 134 -9.06 21.10 -6.75
CA PHE A 134 -8.01 20.27 -7.36
C PHE A 134 -8.54 19.03 -8.09
N GLU A 135 -9.85 18.77 -7.99
CA GLU A 135 -10.50 17.60 -8.59
C GLU A 135 -10.56 17.63 -10.11
N SER A 136 -10.50 18.82 -10.70
CA SER A 136 -10.68 19.06 -12.14
C SER A 136 -9.37 19.36 -12.89
N ILE A 137 -8.23 19.36 -12.20
CA ILE A 137 -6.94 19.69 -12.79
C ILE A 137 -5.92 18.59 -12.53
N THR A 138 -4.94 18.45 -13.44
CA THR A 138 -3.84 17.49 -13.24
C THR A 138 -2.77 18.05 -12.32
N ALA A 139 -2.01 17.15 -11.69
CA ALA A 139 -0.83 17.52 -10.92
C ALA A 139 0.20 18.25 -11.80
N ARG A 140 0.37 17.78 -13.05
CA ARG A 140 1.27 18.41 -14.03
C ARG A 140 0.90 19.87 -14.31
N GLU A 141 -0.36 20.14 -14.67
CA GLU A 141 -0.86 21.51 -14.95
C GLU A 141 -0.61 22.43 -13.77
N TRP A 142 -0.92 21.98 -12.55
CA TRP A 142 -0.73 22.77 -11.35
C TRP A 142 0.74 23.05 -11.07
N ILE A 143 1.61 22.01 -11.17
CA ILE A 143 3.06 22.14 -10.93
C ILE A 143 3.69 23.08 -11.95
N GLU A 144 3.44 22.88 -13.24
CA GLU A 144 4.01 23.74 -14.29
C GLU A 144 3.56 25.21 -14.12
N LYS A 145 2.29 25.43 -13.79
CA LYS A 145 1.73 26.78 -13.55
C LYS A 145 2.30 27.43 -12.28
N ARG A 146 2.45 26.70 -11.19
CA ARG A 146 2.81 27.25 -9.87
C ARG A 146 4.28 27.18 -9.57
N MET A 147 4.93 26.07 -9.90
CA MET A 147 6.37 25.82 -9.63
C MET A 147 7.24 26.09 -10.84
N GLY A 148 6.72 25.85 -12.05
CA GLY A 148 7.44 25.98 -13.32
C GLY A 148 7.87 24.65 -13.91
N HIS A 149 8.32 24.70 -15.16
CA HIS A 149 8.68 23.49 -15.93
C HIS A 149 9.91 22.74 -15.37
N GLY A 150 10.88 23.46 -14.77
CA GLY A 150 12.07 22.82 -14.16
C GLY A 150 11.73 21.83 -13.04
N PRO A 151 10.97 22.23 -12.00
CA PRO A 151 10.48 21.32 -10.98
C PRO A 151 9.67 20.14 -11.52
N TRP A 152 8.81 20.36 -12.53
CA TRP A 152 8.11 19.25 -13.19
C TRP A 152 9.11 18.26 -13.79
N ARG A 153 10.01 18.73 -14.64
CA ARG A 153 10.91 17.84 -15.38
C ARG A 153 11.89 17.06 -14.50
N LYS A 154 12.41 17.69 -13.42
CA LYS A 154 13.50 17.12 -12.62
C LYS A 154 13.10 16.52 -11.29
N VAL A 155 11.90 16.83 -10.78
CA VAL A 155 11.43 16.33 -9.47
C VAL A 155 10.10 15.62 -9.60
N TRP A 156 9.02 16.35 -9.85
CA TRP A 156 7.67 15.80 -9.74
C TRP A 156 7.28 14.84 -10.86
N GLY A 157 7.68 15.14 -12.10
CA GLY A 157 7.44 14.27 -13.25
C GLY A 157 8.09 12.90 -13.07
N PRO A 158 9.39 12.79 -12.74
CA PRO A 158 10.01 11.52 -12.41
C PRO A 158 9.31 10.76 -11.28
N LEU A 159 8.96 11.43 -10.17
CA LEU A 159 8.23 10.81 -9.06
C LEU A 159 6.86 10.25 -9.47
N LEU A 160 6.10 11.04 -10.25
CA LEU A 160 4.79 10.60 -10.72
C LEU A 160 4.92 9.49 -11.77
N ARG A 161 5.87 9.56 -12.69
CA ARG A 161 6.15 8.48 -13.64
C ARG A 161 6.60 7.21 -12.92
N GLY A 162 7.43 7.33 -11.89
CA GLY A 162 7.85 6.20 -11.08
C GLY A 162 6.67 5.46 -10.44
N LYS A 163 5.61 6.18 -10.08
CA LYS A 163 4.44 5.59 -9.42
C LYS A 163 3.30 5.23 -10.38
N PHE A 164 3.11 6.01 -11.43
CA PHE A 164 1.94 5.94 -12.32
C PHE A 164 2.29 5.71 -13.79
N GLY A 165 3.57 5.46 -14.09
CA GLY A 165 4.04 5.18 -15.45
C GLY A 165 3.60 6.24 -16.46
N GLU A 166 3.04 5.79 -17.58
CA GLU A 166 2.53 6.65 -18.65
C GLU A 166 1.32 7.50 -18.24
N ARG A 167 0.62 7.11 -17.16
CA ARG A 167 -0.53 7.86 -16.63
C ARG A 167 -0.12 9.05 -15.74
N ALA A 168 1.17 9.31 -15.57
CA ALA A 168 1.69 10.36 -14.69
C ALA A 168 1.16 11.76 -15.01
N ASP A 169 0.94 12.05 -16.30
CA ASP A 169 0.45 13.35 -16.78
C ASP A 169 -1.04 13.56 -16.50
N ASP A 170 -1.81 12.47 -16.28
CA ASP A 170 -3.26 12.47 -16.04
C ASP A 170 -3.61 12.48 -14.54
N ILE A 171 -2.63 12.31 -13.67
CA ILE A 171 -2.85 12.21 -12.22
C ILE A 171 -3.49 13.47 -11.66
N SER A 172 -4.56 13.28 -10.87
CA SER A 172 -5.29 14.38 -10.23
C SER A 172 -4.40 15.17 -9.27
N MET A 173 -4.51 16.50 -9.33
CA MET A 173 -3.87 17.37 -8.35
C MET A 173 -4.44 17.16 -6.94
N ALA A 174 -5.67 16.68 -6.79
CA ALA A 174 -6.27 16.36 -5.50
C ALA A 174 -5.44 15.29 -4.75
N TRP A 175 -4.96 14.26 -5.44
CA TRP A 175 -4.07 13.25 -4.86
C TRP A 175 -2.73 13.86 -4.41
N LEU A 176 -2.11 14.70 -5.25
CA LEU A 176 -0.85 15.36 -4.89
C LEU A 176 -1.05 16.39 -3.76
N TRP A 177 -2.18 17.08 -3.76
CA TRP A 177 -2.56 18.02 -2.70
C TRP A 177 -2.58 17.33 -1.33
N SER A 178 -3.21 16.16 -1.23
CA SER A 178 -3.25 15.41 0.02
C SER A 178 -1.84 15.07 0.52
N LYS A 179 -0.96 14.63 -0.36
CA LYS A 179 0.44 14.33 -0.02
C LYS A 179 1.23 15.53 0.48
N LEU A 180 0.98 16.69 -0.11
CA LEU A 180 1.69 17.92 0.25
C LEU A 180 1.14 18.59 1.51
N THR A 181 -0.15 18.40 1.82
CA THR A 181 -0.80 19.08 2.94
C THR A 181 -0.81 18.23 4.22
N LEU A 182 -0.99 16.92 4.12
CA LEU A 182 -1.09 16.04 5.29
C LEU A 182 0.25 15.86 6.04
N ARG A 183 1.36 15.92 5.34
CA ARG A 183 2.71 15.82 5.98
C ARG A 183 3.05 16.95 6.95
N ARG A 184 2.24 18.02 7.01
CA ARG A 184 2.52 19.20 7.83
C ARG A 184 1.87 19.17 9.22
N GLN A 185 1.13 18.17 9.63
CA GLN A 185 0.37 18.22 10.89
C GLN A 185 1.22 18.10 12.18
N LEU A 186 2.53 18.30 12.09
CA LEU A 186 3.39 18.45 13.25
C LEU A 186 3.48 19.94 13.62
N GLU A 187 2.69 20.36 14.59
CA GLU A 187 2.88 21.63 15.28
C GLU A 187 3.82 21.41 16.46
N GLY A 188 4.97 22.08 16.44
CA GLY A 188 5.96 22.12 17.52
C GLY A 188 7.34 22.55 17.01
N ASP A 189 8.09 23.26 17.83
CA ASP A 189 9.45 23.78 17.54
C ASP A 189 10.51 22.68 17.27
N GLU A 190 10.16 21.41 17.39
CA GLU A 190 11.04 20.26 17.17
C GLU A 190 11.08 19.75 15.72
N ALA A 191 10.30 20.32 14.82
CA ALA A 191 10.16 19.89 13.42
C ALA A 191 11.37 20.24 12.52
N LYS A 192 12.59 20.04 13.00
CA LYS A 192 13.80 20.24 12.16
C LYS A 192 14.08 19.08 11.21
N GLN A 193 13.50 17.89 11.48
CA GLN A 193 13.69 16.69 10.65
C GLN A 193 12.42 15.84 10.66
N GLU A 194 12.03 15.28 9.48
CA GLU A 194 10.90 14.37 9.39
C GLU A 194 11.18 13.09 10.18
N LEU A 195 10.28 12.76 11.11
CA LEU A 195 10.31 11.50 11.84
C LEU A 195 9.42 10.49 11.13
N LEU A 196 9.92 9.30 10.96
CA LEU A 196 9.16 8.14 10.53
C LEU A 196 8.98 7.16 11.68
N GLY A 197 7.85 6.48 11.72
CA GLY A 197 7.52 5.47 12.70
C GLY A 197 7.70 4.07 12.13
N TYR A 198 8.11 3.15 13.01
CA TYR A 198 8.20 1.73 12.68
C TYR A 198 7.95 0.88 13.93
N PRO A 199 7.27 -0.28 13.83
CA PRO A 199 7.09 -1.17 14.96
C PRO A 199 8.42 -1.71 15.49
N ALA A 200 8.55 -1.82 16.80
CA ALA A 200 9.78 -2.25 17.48
C ALA A 200 10.25 -3.65 17.04
N HIS A 201 9.35 -4.52 16.64
CA HIS A 201 9.67 -5.88 16.16
C HIS A 201 9.41 -6.02 14.66
N SER A 202 8.15 -6.09 14.26
CA SER A 202 7.69 -6.07 12.87
C SER A 202 6.19 -5.73 12.83
N TRP A 203 5.66 -5.51 11.64
CA TRP A 203 4.21 -5.31 11.46
C TRP A 203 3.38 -6.54 11.85
N GLU A 204 3.97 -7.74 11.87
CA GLU A 204 3.31 -8.99 12.25
C GLU A 204 2.68 -8.89 13.63
N LEU A 205 3.31 -8.19 14.57
CA LEU A 205 2.82 -8.01 15.92
C LEU A 205 1.40 -7.39 15.96
N LEU A 206 1.14 -6.39 15.10
CA LEU A 206 -0.18 -5.80 14.95
C LEU A 206 -1.19 -6.80 14.39
N PHE A 207 -0.79 -7.58 13.39
CA PHE A 207 -1.69 -8.54 12.74
C PHE A 207 -2.04 -9.69 13.69
N ASP A 208 -1.08 -10.16 14.48
CA ASP A 208 -1.29 -11.16 15.51
C ASP A 208 -2.23 -10.66 16.61
N ALA A 209 -2.04 -9.44 17.09
CA ALA A 209 -2.92 -8.84 18.09
C ALA A 209 -4.38 -8.72 17.60
N LEU A 210 -4.57 -8.31 16.35
CA LEU A 210 -5.90 -8.24 15.72
C LEU A 210 -6.52 -9.64 15.55
N ARG A 211 -5.74 -10.62 15.09
CA ARG A 211 -6.17 -12.02 14.99
C ARG A 211 -6.62 -12.54 16.35
N ASP A 212 -5.81 -12.37 17.38
CA ASP A 212 -6.08 -12.88 18.72
C ASP A 212 -7.34 -12.25 19.32
N ALA A 213 -7.55 -10.95 19.08
CA ALA A 213 -8.79 -10.28 19.49
C ALA A 213 -10.04 -10.82 18.75
N ILE A 214 -9.93 -11.08 17.45
CA ILE A 214 -11.02 -11.69 16.66
C ILE A 214 -11.35 -13.09 17.18
N VAL A 215 -10.32 -13.91 17.46
CA VAL A 215 -10.48 -15.26 17.97
C VAL A 215 -11.09 -15.26 19.39
N ALA A 216 -10.63 -14.36 20.25
CA ALA A 216 -11.19 -14.19 21.60
C ALA A 216 -12.69 -13.83 21.59
N GLY A 217 -13.15 -13.11 20.55
CA GLY A 217 -14.56 -12.82 20.31
C GLY A 217 -15.34 -13.96 19.64
N GLY A 218 -14.76 -15.16 19.51
CA GLY A 218 -15.41 -16.34 18.95
C GLY A 218 -15.32 -16.46 17.42
N GLY A 219 -14.60 -15.56 16.75
CA GLY A 219 -14.32 -15.60 15.30
C GLY A 219 -13.18 -16.53 14.94
N ARG A 220 -12.90 -16.64 13.64
CA ARG A 220 -11.81 -17.44 13.09
C ARG A 220 -11.03 -16.64 12.04
N VAL A 221 -9.73 -16.85 11.99
CA VAL A 221 -8.89 -16.30 10.91
C VAL A 221 -8.30 -17.48 10.13
N LEU A 222 -8.74 -17.64 8.90
CA LEU A 222 -8.52 -18.79 8.04
C LEU A 222 -7.47 -18.40 6.97
N ILE A 223 -6.21 -18.54 7.29
CA ILE A 223 -5.10 -18.33 6.34
C ILE A 223 -4.99 -19.52 5.38
N ASP A 224 -4.37 -19.29 4.20
CA ASP A 224 -4.29 -20.26 3.11
C ASP A 224 -5.67 -20.85 2.74
N ARG A 225 -6.69 -20.02 2.85
CA ARG A 225 -8.11 -20.35 2.57
C ARG A 225 -8.75 -19.23 1.74
N PRO A 226 -8.54 -19.21 0.43
CA PRO A 226 -9.16 -18.22 -0.44
C PRO A 226 -10.69 -18.36 -0.45
N ALA A 227 -11.42 -17.25 -0.46
CA ALA A 227 -12.80 -17.29 -0.91
C ALA A 227 -12.81 -17.52 -2.42
N ALA A 228 -13.49 -18.59 -2.88
CA ALA A 228 -13.54 -19.00 -4.27
C ALA A 228 -14.84 -18.56 -4.96
N ALA A 229 -15.95 -18.54 -4.22
CA ALA A 229 -17.25 -18.08 -4.72
C ALA A 229 -18.10 -17.46 -3.60
N LEU A 230 -19.04 -16.62 -4.00
CA LEU A 230 -19.99 -15.95 -3.13
C LEU A 230 -21.39 -16.01 -3.77
N ARG A 231 -22.40 -16.46 -3.05
CA ARG A 231 -23.78 -16.48 -3.51
C ARG A 231 -24.77 -16.13 -2.38
N ARG A 232 -26.00 -15.79 -2.76
CA ARG A 232 -27.09 -15.64 -1.79
C ARG A 232 -27.44 -16.99 -1.19
N SER A 233 -27.84 -16.99 0.10
CA SER A 233 -28.46 -18.17 0.69
C SER A 233 -29.82 -18.45 0.02
N PRO A 234 -30.28 -19.70 -0.02
CA PRO A 234 -31.54 -20.06 -0.66
C PRO A 234 -32.75 -19.32 -0.09
N ASP A 235 -32.73 -18.95 1.18
CA ASP A 235 -33.78 -18.16 1.86
C ASP A 235 -33.63 -16.63 1.63
N ALA A 236 -32.63 -16.21 0.86
CA ALA A 236 -32.28 -14.84 0.54
C ALA A 236 -31.96 -13.94 1.78
N ARG A 237 -31.78 -14.52 2.96
CA ARG A 237 -31.52 -13.78 4.20
C ARG A 237 -30.04 -13.58 4.51
N GLY A 238 -29.16 -14.23 3.77
CA GLY A 238 -27.72 -14.18 4.00
C GLY A 238 -26.94 -14.60 2.76
N PHE A 239 -25.73 -15.06 3.01
CA PHE A 239 -24.74 -15.41 1.98
C PHE A 239 -24.15 -16.78 2.26
N ILE A 240 -23.69 -17.42 1.19
CA ILE A 240 -22.85 -18.60 1.26
C ILE A 240 -21.50 -18.25 0.64
N VAL A 241 -20.44 -18.45 1.40
CA VAL A 241 -19.06 -18.34 0.95
C VAL A 241 -18.54 -19.75 0.71
N THR A 242 -18.05 -20.01 -0.49
CA THR A 242 -17.33 -21.22 -0.84
C THR A 242 -15.83 -20.96 -0.66
N ALA A 243 -15.19 -21.70 0.23
CA ALA A 243 -13.75 -21.63 0.42
C ALA A 243 -13.03 -22.53 -0.59
N GLY A 244 -11.98 -22.02 -1.23
CA GLY A 244 -11.10 -22.82 -2.07
C GLY A 244 -10.14 -23.69 -1.25
N ALA A 245 -9.40 -24.57 -1.96
CA ALA A 245 -8.46 -25.48 -1.32
C ALA A 245 -7.29 -24.74 -0.66
N SER A 246 -6.84 -25.25 0.48
CA SER A 246 -5.56 -24.88 1.09
C SER A 246 -4.38 -25.31 0.23
N GLY A 247 -3.22 -24.64 0.39
CA GLY A 247 -1.99 -25.00 -0.35
C GLY A 247 -1.99 -24.55 -1.82
N SER A 248 -2.97 -23.74 -2.22
CA SER A 248 -3.01 -23.17 -3.58
C SER A 248 -1.99 -22.04 -3.78
N PHE A 249 -1.50 -21.46 -2.68
CA PHE A 249 -0.51 -20.38 -2.74
C PHE A 249 0.88 -20.92 -3.13
N ARG A 250 1.50 -20.26 -4.11
CA ARG A 250 2.91 -20.47 -4.47
C ARG A 250 3.65 -19.15 -4.48
N ALA A 251 4.72 -19.04 -3.70
CA ALA A 251 5.53 -17.84 -3.66
C ALA A 251 6.00 -17.44 -5.08
N GLY A 252 5.88 -16.17 -5.41
CA GLY A 252 6.33 -15.63 -6.69
C GLY A 252 5.35 -15.73 -7.86
N HIS A 253 4.20 -16.39 -7.70
CA HIS A 253 3.16 -16.43 -8.73
C HIS A 253 2.19 -15.25 -8.62
N ASP A 254 1.56 -14.89 -9.75
CA ASP A 254 0.50 -13.90 -9.77
C ASP A 254 -0.66 -14.39 -8.89
N PRO A 255 -1.01 -13.66 -7.84
CA PRO A 255 -2.10 -14.04 -6.95
C PRO A 255 -3.45 -14.21 -7.64
N ARG A 256 -3.65 -13.64 -8.83
CA ARG A 256 -4.87 -13.83 -9.63
C ARG A 256 -5.00 -15.24 -10.22
N LEU A 257 -3.91 -15.99 -10.27
CA LEU A 257 -3.90 -17.35 -10.80
C LEU A 257 -4.38 -18.42 -9.80
N TYR A 258 -4.62 -18.06 -8.55
CA TYR A 258 -5.00 -19.00 -7.48
C TYR A 258 -6.49 -19.30 -7.38
N ALA A 259 -7.30 -18.73 -8.21
CA ALA A 259 -8.74 -18.69 -8.01
C ALA A 259 -9.49 -20.01 -8.23
N ARG A 260 -8.88 -21.11 -8.68
CA ARG A 260 -9.64 -22.30 -9.09
C ARG A 260 -8.89 -23.64 -9.03
N ALA A 261 -8.09 -23.91 -8.03
CA ALA A 261 -7.65 -25.28 -7.81
C ALA A 261 -8.76 -26.03 -7.04
N GLY A 262 -9.43 -26.99 -7.68
CA GLY A 262 -10.43 -27.83 -7.04
C GLY A 262 -9.80 -28.61 -5.88
N GLY A 263 -10.45 -28.58 -4.73
CA GLY A 263 -10.17 -29.26 -3.49
C GLY A 263 -11.43 -29.19 -2.65
N ASP A 264 -11.48 -29.79 -1.46
CA ASP A 264 -12.66 -29.83 -0.59
C ASP A 264 -13.26 -28.44 -0.38
N GLU A 265 -14.20 -28.08 -1.25
CA GLU A 265 -14.95 -26.82 -1.19
C GLU A 265 -15.89 -26.88 0.01
N ALA A 266 -15.52 -26.17 1.08
CA ALA A 266 -16.39 -26.05 2.25
C ALA A 266 -17.27 -24.82 2.12
N GLU A 267 -18.57 -25.02 1.97
CA GLU A 267 -19.56 -23.94 2.01
C GLU A 267 -19.89 -23.56 3.45
N GLN A 268 -19.92 -22.27 3.73
CA GLN A 268 -20.32 -21.71 5.02
C GLN A 268 -21.36 -20.60 4.84
N SER A 269 -22.38 -20.60 5.71
CA SER A 269 -23.43 -19.58 5.68
C SER A 269 -23.11 -18.43 6.63
N TYR A 270 -23.43 -17.22 6.20
CA TYR A 270 -23.21 -15.96 6.91
C TYR A 270 -24.42 -15.05 6.77
N ASP A 271 -24.66 -14.23 7.79
CA ASP A 271 -25.69 -13.18 7.74
C ASP A 271 -25.25 -12.02 6.83
N ALA A 272 -23.94 -11.73 6.83
CA ALA A 272 -23.35 -10.63 6.04
C ALA A 272 -21.94 -10.96 5.56
N VAL A 273 -21.48 -10.19 4.56
CA VAL A 273 -20.13 -10.31 3.98
C VAL A 273 -19.49 -8.93 3.83
N VAL A 274 -18.26 -8.81 4.30
CA VAL A 274 -17.40 -7.66 3.99
C VAL A 274 -16.21 -8.15 3.15
N ALA A 275 -16.14 -7.71 1.91
CA ALA A 275 -15.00 -8.00 1.04
C ALA A 275 -13.98 -6.87 1.13
N THR A 276 -12.70 -7.22 1.38
CA THR A 276 -11.58 -6.26 1.40
C THR A 276 -10.52 -6.59 0.35
N VAL A 277 -10.92 -7.40 -0.62
CA VAL A 277 -10.10 -7.83 -1.75
C VAL A 277 -10.12 -6.79 -2.89
N PRO A 278 -9.13 -6.80 -3.81
CA PRO A 278 -9.13 -5.94 -4.98
C PRO A 278 -10.42 -6.01 -5.81
N SER A 279 -10.71 -4.94 -6.55
CA SER A 279 -11.96 -4.79 -7.32
C SER A 279 -12.19 -5.89 -8.36
N ASP A 280 -11.13 -6.32 -9.03
CA ASP A 280 -11.17 -7.41 -10.01
C ASP A 280 -11.41 -8.77 -9.35
N VAL A 281 -10.79 -9.02 -8.21
CA VAL A 281 -11.00 -10.23 -7.41
C VAL A 281 -12.45 -10.27 -6.90
N PHE A 282 -12.96 -9.19 -6.30
CA PHE A 282 -14.34 -9.12 -5.86
C PHE A 282 -15.31 -9.36 -7.02
N SER A 283 -15.07 -8.75 -8.18
CA SER A 283 -15.95 -8.90 -9.34
C SER A 283 -16.06 -10.33 -9.85
N ALA A 284 -15.11 -11.20 -9.53
CA ALA A 284 -15.09 -12.61 -9.94
C ALA A 284 -15.79 -13.55 -8.94
N LEU A 285 -16.04 -13.11 -7.69
CA LEU A 285 -16.59 -13.95 -6.63
C LEU A 285 -18.12 -14.19 -6.73
N PRO A 286 -18.97 -13.16 -7.02
CA PRO A 286 -20.41 -13.35 -7.05
C PRO A 286 -20.87 -14.30 -8.16
N ASP A 287 -21.78 -15.21 -7.86
CA ASP A 287 -22.50 -15.99 -8.84
C ASP A 287 -23.42 -15.13 -9.73
N GLY A 288 -24.13 -15.78 -10.69
CA GLY A 288 -24.98 -15.06 -11.64
C GLY A 288 -26.09 -14.23 -10.98
N ASP A 289 -26.76 -14.77 -9.98
CA ASP A 289 -27.88 -14.12 -9.30
C ASP A 289 -27.41 -12.98 -8.41
N LEU A 290 -26.38 -13.20 -7.61
CA LEU A 290 -25.79 -12.16 -6.78
C LEU A 290 -25.15 -11.06 -7.63
N ARG A 291 -24.49 -11.45 -8.72
CA ARG A 291 -23.93 -10.50 -9.68
C ARG A 291 -25.00 -9.61 -10.33
N ALA A 292 -26.14 -10.19 -10.68
CA ALA A 292 -27.29 -9.45 -11.19
C ALA A 292 -27.87 -8.49 -10.13
N ALA A 293 -27.92 -8.91 -8.87
CA ALA A 293 -28.39 -8.08 -7.75
C ALA A 293 -27.44 -6.90 -7.45
N ILE A 294 -26.12 -7.08 -7.55
CA ILE A 294 -25.13 -5.98 -7.43
C ILE A 294 -25.31 -4.96 -8.56
N GLY A 295 -25.66 -5.44 -9.74
CA GLY A 295 -26.02 -4.63 -10.90
C GLY A 295 -24.83 -4.11 -11.74
N PRO A 296 -25.11 -3.76 -13.00
CA PRO A 296 -24.08 -3.42 -13.98
C PRO A 296 -23.39 -2.07 -13.66
N GLU A 297 -24.07 -1.14 -13.02
CA GLU A 297 -23.48 0.16 -12.68
C GLU A 297 -22.34 0.01 -11.66
N TYR A 298 -22.60 -0.71 -10.56
CA TYR A 298 -21.58 -0.93 -9.53
C TYR A 298 -20.40 -1.74 -10.09
N LEU A 299 -20.68 -2.83 -10.81
CA LEU A 299 -19.65 -3.67 -11.43
C LEU A 299 -18.86 -2.91 -12.50
N GLY A 300 -19.50 -1.99 -13.21
CA GLY A 300 -18.85 -1.09 -14.17
C GLY A 300 -17.84 -0.15 -13.51
N ARG A 301 -18.16 0.38 -12.34
CA ARG A 301 -17.20 1.20 -11.54
C ARG A 301 -15.98 0.39 -11.13
N LEU A 302 -16.17 -0.87 -10.72
CA LEU A 302 -15.06 -1.75 -10.36
C LEU A 302 -14.17 -2.07 -11.57
N ALA A 303 -14.78 -2.38 -12.73
CA ALA A 303 -14.07 -2.67 -13.97
C ALA A 303 -13.29 -1.46 -14.52
N ALA A 304 -13.73 -0.24 -14.20
CA ALA A 304 -13.04 1.00 -14.60
C ALA A 304 -11.81 1.32 -13.72
N THR A 305 -11.53 0.54 -12.70
CA THR A 305 -10.37 0.74 -11.83
C THR A 305 -9.12 0.20 -12.49
N GLU A 306 -8.18 1.10 -12.76
CA GLU A 306 -6.84 0.75 -13.25
C GLU A 306 -5.89 0.62 -12.06
N TYR A 307 -4.99 -0.37 -12.11
CA TYR A 307 -3.94 -0.55 -11.11
C TYR A 307 -2.57 -0.66 -11.75
N HIS A 308 -1.54 -0.19 -11.04
CA HIS A 308 -0.17 -0.63 -11.26
C HIS A 308 0.21 -1.75 -10.29
N THR A 309 1.02 -2.67 -10.81
CA THR A 309 1.66 -3.73 -10.04
C THR A 309 2.88 -3.18 -9.32
N ALA A 310 2.97 -3.41 -8.01
CA ALA A 310 4.23 -3.22 -7.30
C ALA A 310 5.13 -4.43 -7.55
N LEU A 311 6.33 -4.18 -8.05
CA LEU A 311 7.42 -5.14 -8.19
C LEU A 311 8.52 -4.75 -7.23
N CYS A 312 8.88 -5.64 -6.31
CA CYS A 312 9.86 -5.36 -5.28
C CYS A 312 10.88 -6.49 -5.19
N LEU A 313 12.13 -6.18 -5.50
CA LEU A 313 13.27 -7.08 -5.26
C LEU A 313 13.90 -6.66 -3.94
N LEU A 314 13.79 -7.53 -2.93
CA LEU A 314 14.44 -7.38 -1.64
C LEU A 314 15.78 -8.11 -1.68
N LEU A 315 16.86 -7.42 -1.31
CA LEU A 315 18.22 -7.95 -1.25
C LEU A 315 18.71 -7.91 0.19
N GLU A 316 19.28 -9.01 0.67
CA GLU A 316 20.16 -9.04 1.83
C GLU A 316 21.59 -8.78 1.38
N LEU A 317 22.26 -7.82 2.02
CA LEU A 317 23.63 -7.41 1.68
C LEU A 317 24.58 -7.63 2.86
N ASP A 318 25.83 -7.95 2.58
CA ASP A 318 26.89 -8.07 3.59
C ASP A 318 27.47 -6.72 4.04
N ARG A 319 27.15 -5.64 3.32
CA ARG A 319 27.59 -4.28 3.60
C ARG A 319 26.56 -3.22 3.17
N PRO A 320 26.70 -1.94 3.61
CA PRO A 320 25.75 -0.89 3.23
C PRO A 320 25.85 -0.58 1.73
N PHE A 321 24.70 -0.34 1.10
CA PHE A 321 24.58 0.08 -0.29
C PHE A 321 24.73 1.62 -0.42
N SER A 322 24.10 2.37 0.49
CA SER A 322 24.08 3.83 0.48
C SER A 322 24.09 4.42 1.89
N ALA A 323 24.11 5.75 1.99
CA ALA A 323 23.97 6.46 3.26
C ALA A 323 22.52 6.87 3.56
N PHE A 324 21.58 6.62 2.63
CA PHE A 324 20.20 7.07 2.73
C PHE A 324 19.24 5.92 2.99
N TYR A 325 18.22 6.17 3.80
CA TYR A 325 17.10 5.25 3.97
C TYR A 325 16.30 5.13 2.67
N TRP A 326 15.93 6.27 2.07
CA TRP A 326 15.10 6.32 0.87
C TRP A 326 15.79 7.11 -0.24
N THR A 327 15.95 6.51 -1.41
CA THR A 327 16.44 7.19 -2.60
C THR A 327 15.40 7.11 -3.72
N ASN A 328 14.82 8.27 -4.06
CA ASN A 328 13.95 8.38 -5.23
C ASN A 328 14.82 8.42 -6.50
N ILE A 329 14.50 7.60 -7.46
CA ILE A 329 15.21 7.55 -8.74
C ILE A 329 14.52 8.48 -9.74
N ALA A 330 15.20 9.54 -10.12
CA ALA A 330 14.73 10.49 -11.13
C ALA A 330 15.57 10.44 -12.42
N ASP A 331 16.60 9.60 -12.44
CA ASP A 331 17.47 9.38 -13.59
C ASP A 331 16.81 8.35 -14.54
N PRO A 332 16.50 8.72 -15.80
CA PRO A 332 15.77 7.85 -16.73
C PRO A 332 16.59 6.63 -17.21
N GLU A 333 17.91 6.62 -16.97
CA GLU A 333 18.78 5.49 -17.34
C GLU A 333 18.76 4.37 -16.29
N VAL A 334 18.04 4.55 -15.19
CA VAL A 334 17.89 3.54 -14.12
C VAL A 334 16.53 2.87 -14.24
N PRO A 335 16.46 1.53 -14.34
CA PRO A 335 15.23 0.80 -14.69
C PRO A 335 14.28 0.51 -13.50
N PHE A 336 14.49 1.17 -12.37
CA PHE A 336 13.62 1.08 -11.19
C PHE A 336 13.37 2.49 -10.62
N VAL A 337 12.38 2.63 -9.73
CA VAL A 337 11.89 3.95 -9.32
C VAL A 337 12.32 4.37 -7.93
N GLY A 338 12.78 3.42 -7.11
CA GLY A 338 13.18 3.72 -5.75
C GLY A 338 14.06 2.64 -5.13
N LEU A 339 14.91 3.10 -4.22
CA LEU A 339 15.71 2.24 -3.34
C LEU A 339 15.35 2.58 -1.90
N VAL A 340 15.11 1.56 -1.08
CA VAL A 340 14.88 1.73 0.34
C VAL A 340 15.83 0.81 1.10
N GLU A 341 16.90 1.38 1.63
CA GLU A 341 17.84 0.66 2.47
C GLU A 341 17.30 0.67 3.90
N HIS A 342 16.49 -0.34 4.21
CA HIS A 342 15.76 -0.47 5.46
C HIS A 342 16.68 -0.32 6.68
N THR A 343 17.86 -0.87 6.60
CA THR A 343 18.83 -0.88 7.69
C THR A 343 19.62 0.42 7.87
N ASN A 344 19.31 1.46 7.10
CA ASN A 344 19.69 2.85 7.39
C ASN A 344 18.62 3.60 8.22
N PHE A 345 17.46 2.99 8.43
CA PHE A 345 16.40 3.49 9.29
C PHE A 345 16.26 2.63 10.54
N ILE A 346 16.19 1.31 10.38
CA ILE A 346 16.17 0.34 11.46
C ILE A 346 17.56 -0.28 11.61
N SER A 347 18.10 -0.29 12.83
CA SER A 347 19.47 -0.76 13.08
C SER A 347 19.71 -2.18 12.56
N PRO A 348 20.82 -2.44 11.83
CA PRO A 348 21.19 -3.79 11.40
C PRO A 348 21.30 -4.79 12.56
N GLN A 349 21.63 -4.31 13.76
CA GLN A 349 21.76 -5.16 14.96
C GLN A 349 20.45 -5.88 15.30
N ARG A 350 19.29 -5.30 14.92
CA ARG A 350 17.98 -5.97 15.05
C ARG A 350 17.89 -7.25 14.22
N TYR A 351 18.66 -7.32 13.13
CA TYR A 351 18.71 -8.43 12.19
C TYR A 351 20.05 -9.19 12.27
N GLY A 352 20.70 -9.25 13.43
CA GLY A 352 21.99 -9.93 13.58
C GLY A 352 23.15 -9.32 12.78
N GLY A 353 23.07 -8.04 12.42
CA GLY A 353 24.06 -7.33 11.61
C GLY A 353 23.78 -7.36 10.10
N ARG A 354 22.74 -8.08 9.66
CA ARG A 354 22.31 -8.16 8.25
C ARG A 354 21.76 -6.85 7.75
N ARG A 355 21.86 -6.61 6.45
CA ARG A 355 21.42 -5.36 5.82
C ARG A 355 20.43 -5.66 4.70
N PHE A 356 19.40 -4.84 4.58
CA PHE A 356 18.30 -5.06 3.65
C PHE A 356 18.06 -3.85 2.77
N LEU A 357 18.05 -4.10 1.45
CA LEU A 357 17.78 -3.12 0.41
C LEU A 357 16.57 -3.57 -0.43
N TYR A 358 15.53 -2.75 -0.46
CA TYR A 358 14.43 -2.90 -1.40
C TYR A 358 14.73 -2.13 -2.68
N VAL A 359 14.61 -2.81 -3.81
CA VAL A 359 14.61 -2.21 -5.16
C VAL A 359 13.17 -2.23 -5.66
N ALA A 360 12.56 -1.05 -5.72
CA ALA A 360 11.12 -0.90 -5.93
C ALA A 360 10.79 -0.43 -7.34
N ASN A 361 9.70 -0.98 -7.89
CA ASN A 361 9.12 -0.53 -9.14
C ASN A 361 7.58 -0.57 -9.10
N TYR A 362 6.93 0.26 -9.95
CA TYR A 362 5.50 0.21 -10.21
C TYR A 362 5.30 0.11 -11.71
N LEU A 363 4.68 -0.95 -12.15
CA LEU A 363 4.62 -1.33 -13.56
C LEU A 363 3.16 -1.49 -14.01
N ALA A 364 2.90 -1.15 -15.26
CA ALA A 364 1.61 -1.44 -15.87
C ALA A 364 1.38 -2.97 -15.97
N PRO A 365 0.13 -3.44 -15.92
CA PRO A 365 -0.17 -4.84 -16.17
C PRO A 365 0.39 -5.31 -17.52
N GLY A 366 1.11 -6.44 -17.52
CA GLY A 366 1.72 -7.00 -18.73
C GLY A 366 3.12 -6.48 -19.06
N ASP A 367 3.70 -5.63 -18.22
CA ASP A 367 5.10 -5.22 -18.38
C ASP A 367 6.03 -6.44 -18.35
N PRO A 368 7.00 -6.55 -19.28
CA PRO A 368 7.90 -7.70 -19.38
C PRO A 368 8.68 -8.00 -18.09
N LEU A 369 9.03 -7.00 -17.29
CA LEU A 369 9.74 -7.19 -16.02
C LEU A 369 8.94 -8.02 -15.01
N LEU A 370 7.61 -8.04 -15.13
CA LEU A 370 6.73 -8.83 -14.27
C LEU A 370 6.85 -10.35 -14.48
N ALA A 371 7.39 -10.77 -15.61
CA ALA A 371 7.56 -12.20 -15.94
C ALA A 371 8.94 -12.75 -15.53
N LEU A 372 9.90 -11.88 -15.20
CA LEU A 372 11.28 -12.27 -14.94
C LEU A 372 11.41 -13.02 -13.61
N SER A 373 12.32 -14.00 -13.56
CA SER A 373 12.77 -14.61 -12.31
C SER A 373 13.54 -13.59 -11.45
N PRO A 374 13.79 -13.88 -10.15
CA PRO A 374 14.61 -13.01 -9.31
C PRO A 374 16.01 -12.75 -9.90
N GLU A 375 16.62 -13.75 -10.51
CA GLU A 375 17.94 -13.70 -11.14
C GLU A 375 17.92 -12.83 -12.39
N GLU A 376 16.96 -13.03 -13.28
CA GLU A 376 16.80 -12.24 -14.50
C GLU A 376 16.48 -10.77 -14.20
N LEU A 377 15.63 -10.52 -13.20
CA LEU A 377 15.32 -9.16 -12.77
C LEU A 377 16.55 -8.48 -12.17
N LEU A 378 17.30 -9.18 -11.31
CA LEU A 378 18.55 -8.65 -10.79
C LEU A 378 19.53 -8.30 -11.92
N ALA A 379 19.72 -9.21 -12.87
CA ALA A 379 20.58 -8.96 -14.02
C ALA A 379 20.16 -7.71 -14.83
N SER A 380 18.84 -7.50 -14.99
CA SER A 380 18.31 -6.30 -15.65
C SER A 380 18.51 -5.02 -14.83
N TYR A 381 18.57 -5.13 -13.49
CA TYR A 381 18.74 -3.99 -12.58
C TYR A 381 20.22 -3.66 -12.28
N LEU A 382 21.16 -4.58 -12.51
CA LEU A 382 22.58 -4.41 -12.20
C LEU A 382 23.19 -3.12 -12.79
N PRO A 383 22.97 -2.77 -14.06
CA PRO A 383 23.51 -1.52 -14.59
C PRO A 383 23.02 -0.29 -13.81
N GLY A 384 21.74 -0.27 -13.45
CA GLY A 384 21.13 0.79 -12.64
C GLY A 384 21.67 0.84 -11.21
N LEU A 385 21.83 -0.31 -10.56
CA LEU A 385 22.40 -0.41 -9.21
C LEU A 385 23.85 0.11 -9.20
N ARG A 386 24.67 -0.29 -10.18
CA ARG A 386 26.06 0.21 -10.33
C ARG A 386 26.13 1.68 -10.70
N ARG A 387 25.11 2.21 -11.39
CA ARG A 387 25.01 3.65 -11.66
C ARG A 387 24.78 4.45 -10.38
N VAL A 388 23.96 3.92 -9.45
CA VAL A 388 23.70 4.55 -8.15
C VAL A 388 24.87 4.35 -7.18
N GLN A 389 25.42 3.14 -7.13
CA GLN A 389 26.57 2.76 -6.30
C GLN A 389 27.64 2.10 -7.19
N PRO A 390 28.65 2.86 -7.65
CA PRO A 390 29.65 2.35 -8.62
C PRO A 390 30.45 1.14 -8.14
N GLU A 391 30.62 0.98 -6.84
CA GLU A 391 31.35 -0.15 -6.24
C GLU A 391 30.48 -1.41 -6.08
N PHE A 392 29.17 -1.32 -6.36
CA PHE A 392 28.25 -2.43 -6.15
C PHE A 392 28.62 -3.65 -7.01
N SER A 393 28.78 -4.77 -6.35
CA SER A 393 29.03 -6.09 -6.95
C SER A 393 27.96 -7.09 -6.47
N GLU A 394 27.68 -8.07 -7.30
CA GLU A 394 26.77 -9.16 -6.95
C GLU A 394 27.25 -9.97 -5.73
N ASP A 395 28.57 -9.98 -5.49
CA ASP A 395 29.19 -10.62 -4.32
C ASP A 395 28.72 -9.99 -2.99
N TRP A 396 28.13 -8.78 -3.00
CA TRP A 396 27.54 -8.19 -1.81
C TRP A 396 26.22 -8.85 -1.42
N ILE A 397 25.57 -9.57 -2.36
CA ILE A 397 24.25 -10.15 -2.16
C ILE A 397 24.36 -11.50 -1.48
N VAL A 398 23.80 -11.59 -0.27
CA VAL A 398 23.70 -12.81 0.53
C VAL A 398 22.45 -13.62 0.17
N ALA A 399 21.30 -12.92 0.07
CA ALA A 399 20.01 -13.52 -0.28
C ALA A 399 19.14 -12.53 -1.04
N ARG A 400 18.07 -13.04 -1.69
CA ARG A 400 17.13 -12.23 -2.45
C ARG A 400 15.72 -12.81 -2.41
N TRP A 401 14.71 -11.92 -2.42
CA TRP A 401 13.29 -12.26 -2.50
C TRP A 401 12.62 -11.34 -3.51
N LEU A 402 11.68 -11.88 -4.27
CA LEU A 402 10.94 -11.14 -5.29
C LEU A 402 9.46 -11.18 -4.99
N HIS A 403 8.84 -10.00 -4.92
CA HIS A 403 7.43 -9.83 -4.62
C HIS A 403 6.73 -9.07 -5.74
N ARG A 404 5.50 -9.50 -6.05
CA ARG A 404 4.60 -8.88 -7.02
C ARG A 404 3.23 -8.69 -6.39
N GLU A 405 2.69 -7.48 -6.48
CA GLU A 405 1.33 -7.18 -6.05
C GLU A 405 0.58 -6.48 -7.18
N PRO A 406 -0.28 -7.21 -7.92
CA PRO A 406 -0.94 -6.69 -9.11
C PRO A 406 -1.86 -5.50 -8.84
N ALA A 407 -2.58 -5.50 -7.72
CA ALA A 407 -3.52 -4.44 -7.36
C ALA A 407 -2.92 -3.47 -6.33
N ALA A 408 -1.64 -3.13 -6.51
CA ALA A 408 -0.93 -2.33 -5.51
C ALA A 408 -1.33 -0.86 -5.53
N GLN A 409 -1.37 -0.23 -6.71
CA GLN A 409 -1.57 1.21 -6.82
C GLN A 409 -2.72 1.55 -7.76
N PRO A 410 -3.87 1.99 -7.23
CA PRO A 410 -4.93 2.58 -8.05
C PRO A 410 -4.43 3.82 -8.79
N ILE A 411 -4.83 3.99 -10.04
CA ILE A 411 -4.47 5.12 -10.88
C ILE A 411 -5.49 6.25 -10.68
N VAL A 412 -5.09 7.28 -9.96
CA VAL A 412 -5.96 8.37 -9.50
C VAL A 412 -5.92 9.54 -10.48
N THR A 413 -6.64 9.41 -11.60
CA THR A 413 -6.74 10.47 -12.62
C THR A 413 -7.78 11.55 -12.25
N VAL A 414 -7.81 12.64 -13.02
CA VAL A 414 -8.81 13.71 -12.85
C VAL A 414 -10.23 13.13 -12.83
N GLY A 415 -11.06 13.62 -11.91
CA GLY A 415 -12.43 13.16 -11.71
C GLY A 415 -12.56 11.76 -11.05
N TYR A 416 -11.51 11.25 -10.43
CA TYR A 416 -11.51 9.95 -9.76
C TYR A 416 -12.61 9.83 -8.70
N HIS A 417 -12.87 10.87 -7.91
CA HIS A 417 -13.91 10.90 -6.89
C HIS A 417 -15.31 10.50 -7.38
N ARG A 418 -15.63 10.73 -8.67
CA ARG A 418 -16.92 10.36 -9.27
C ARG A 418 -17.02 8.87 -9.62
N ARG A 419 -15.89 8.18 -9.68
CA ARG A 419 -15.79 6.76 -10.08
C ARG A 419 -15.57 5.83 -8.90
N ILE A 420 -15.28 6.37 -7.71
CA ILE A 420 -15.08 5.57 -6.50
C ILE A 420 -16.36 4.77 -6.23
N PRO A 421 -16.28 3.43 -6.14
CA PRO A 421 -17.43 2.64 -5.76
C PRO A 421 -17.80 2.94 -4.30
N PRO A 422 -19.10 3.06 -3.94
CA PRO A 422 -19.51 3.16 -2.54
C PRO A 422 -19.15 1.86 -1.79
N LEU A 423 -19.03 1.95 -0.46
CA LEU A 423 -18.79 0.76 0.39
C LEU A 423 -19.95 -0.23 0.27
N GLN A 424 -21.19 0.26 0.28
CA GLN A 424 -22.39 -0.55 0.12
C GLN A 424 -22.60 -0.91 -1.36
N THR A 425 -22.71 -2.20 -1.63
CA THR A 425 -22.84 -2.71 -3.01
C THR A 425 -24.25 -2.58 -3.61
N GLY A 426 -25.22 -2.04 -2.84
CA GLY A 426 -26.63 -2.07 -3.17
C GLY A 426 -27.32 -3.38 -2.79
N VAL A 427 -26.59 -4.38 -2.36
CA VAL A 427 -27.12 -5.65 -1.81
C VAL A 427 -27.02 -5.58 -0.29
N PRO A 428 -28.14 -5.56 0.45
CA PRO A 428 -28.12 -5.50 1.92
C PRO A 428 -27.23 -6.61 2.51
N GLY A 429 -26.38 -6.24 3.47
CA GLY A 429 -25.43 -7.15 4.12
C GLY A 429 -24.18 -7.46 3.29
N LEU A 430 -23.97 -6.85 2.13
CA LEU A 430 -22.76 -7.00 1.32
C LEU A 430 -22.02 -5.67 1.17
N VAL A 431 -20.82 -5.59 1.71
CA VAL A 431 -19.94 -4.42 1.70
C VAL A 431 -18.64 -4.73 0.97
N LEU A 432 -18.14 -3.79 0.17
CA LEU A 432 -16.78 -3.83 -0.41
C LEU A 432 -15.96 -2.65 0.12
N ALA A 433 -14.77 -2.93 0.64
CA ALA A 433 -13.84 -1.94 1.16
C ALA A 433 -12.39 -2.26 0.73
N ASN A 434 -11.88 -1.57 -0.27
CA ASN A 434 -10.53 -1.78 -0.76
C ASN A 434 -9.79 -0.47 -1.07
N THR A 435 -8.55 -0.56 -1.49
CA THR A 435 -7.67 0.60 -1.68
C THR A 435 -8.19 1.65 -2.68
N THR A 436 -9.14 1.31 -3.55
CA THR A 436 -9.73 2.27 -4.51
C THR A 436 -10.61 3.32 -3.86
N GLN A 437 -11.09 3.05 -2.65
CA GLN A 437 -11.92 3.98 -1.87
C GLN A 437 -11.09 4.90 -0.95
N ILE A 438 -9.77 4.70 -0.90
CA ILE A 438 -8.86 5.62 -0.21
C ILE A 438 -8.58 6.79 -1.13
N TYR A 439 -9.19 7.94 -0.83
CA TYR A 439 -9.10 9.17 -1.61
C TYR A 439 -9.51 10.39 -0.77
N PRO A 440 -8.90 11.57 -0.92
CA PRO A 440 -7.82 11.90 -1.86
C PRO A 440 -6.43 11.45 -1.43
N GLU A 441 -6.34 10.82 -0.28
CA GLU A 441 -5.07 10.34 0.28
C GLU A 441 -4.47 9.22 -0.58
N ASP A 442 -3.20 8.97 -0.38
CA ASP A 442 -2.54 7.81 -0.95
C ASP A 442 -2.84 6.57 -0.11
N ARG A 443 -2.93 5.41 -0.75
CA ARG A 443 -3.07 4.15 -0.04
C ARG A 443 -1.95 3.96 1.00
N GLY A 444 -2.27 3.36 2.12
CA GLY A 444 -1.33 3.09 3.21
C GLY A 444 -2.04 2.42 4.38
N THR A 445 -1.25 1.88 5.29
CA THR A 445 -1.76 1.16 6.46
C THR A 445 -2.68 2.03 7.32
N ASN A 446 -2.33 3.30 7.52
CA ASN A 446 -3.15 4.27 8.25
C ASN A 446 -4.58 4.39 7.69
N TYR A 447 -4.68 4.56 6.38
CA TYR A 447 -5.98 4.71 5.72
C TYR A 447 -6.72 3.38 5.54
N SER A 448 -5.98 2.26 5.55
CA SER A 448 -6.59 0.92 5.61
C SER A 448 -7.25 0.65 6.97
N VAL A 449 -6.69 1.18 8.08
CA VAL A 449 -7.34 1.14 9.40
C VAL A 449 -8.65 1.94 9.41
N ARG A 450 -8.63 3.17 8.86
CA ARG A 450 -9.85 3.98 8.69
C ARG A 450 -10.88 3.23 7.85
N LEU A 451 -10.47 2.72 6.70
CA LEU A 451 -11.35 2.01 5.76
C LEU A 451 -11.98 0.77 6.38
N GLY A 452 -11.24 -0.02 7.16
CA GLY A 452 -11.75 -1.18 7.88
C GLY A 452 -12.81 -0.79 8.91
N SER A 453 -12.58 0.29 9.65
CA SER A 453 -13.56 0.84 10.61
C SER A 453 -14.81 1.38 9.91
N ASP A 454 -14.65 2.05 8.76
CA ASP A 454 -15.77 2.56 7.96
C ASP A 454 -16.57 1.41 7.33
N ALA A 455 -15.92 0.32 6.92
CA ALA A 455 -16.59 -0.88 6.40
C ALA A 455 -17.45 -1.58 7.46
N ALA A 456 -16.93 -1.71 8.69
CA ALA A 456 -17.71 -2.25 9.81
C ALA A 456 -18.95 -1.40 10.09
N ARG A 457 -18.79 -0.07 10.16
CA ARG A 457 -19.89 0.87 10.34
C ARG A 457 -20.91 0.79 9.19
N ALA A 458 -20.45 0.79 7.93
CA ALA A 458 -21.33 0.69 6.76
C ALA A 458 -22.16 -0.60 6.74
N LEU A 459 -21.66 -1.68 7.34
CA LEU A 459 -22.42 -2.91 7.51
C LEU A 459 -23.48 -2.79 8.63
N LEU A 460 -23.14 -2.14 9.74
CA LEU A 460 -24.02 -2.00 10.90
C LEU A 460 -25.15 -0.99 10.67
N ASP A 461 -24.93 0.00 9.82
CA ASP A 461 -25.89 1.04 9.47
C ASP A 461 -26.85 0.61 8.32
N ALA A 462 -26.68 -0.58 7.73
CA ALA A 462 -27.45 -1.10 6.60
C ALA A 462 -28.62 -1.97 7.05
#